data_88f9d7a106322966da89a01162148b3a
#
_entry.id   88f9d7a106322966da89a01162148b3a
#
_cell.length_a   1.000
_cell.length_b   1.000
_cell.length_c   1.000
_cell.angle_alpha   90.00
_cell.angle_beta   90.00
_cell.angle_gamma   90.00
#
_symmetry.space_group_name_H-M   'P 1'
#
loop_
_entity.id
_entity.type
_entity.pdbx_description
1 polymer ?
#
loop_
_entity_poly.entity_id
_entity_poly.type
_entity_poly.pdbx_seq_one_letter_code
_entity_poly.pdbx_strand_id
1 'polypeptide(L)'
;MKKLKRLLIDVLIMCLLFSGGYVYSYKKINHKGPSLSVIQKELRDTTKTLKGAFSSRKHVYKKETTSKTDSKYKSQAEMLKTLRHDLVQREKKIVLYIQSKKKLSGTLASDLYHQSLAYTGVANEGDYLHFHIKKVNMVTYLTIKDSQYYYKVNYTVDYRTSLKQENEVTKQVKAIASKVQGKTTVEKIRDLNDYVTAHVTYGHTDDDQSYSAYGALVNKEAVCEGYTLLFNRLLMEAGVENRVITGTAITRGEKESHAWNIIKVGNVYYDHDVTWNDSSLPNLYYLRGDDTFKNNHFADKEYTTATFVKTYPLSPTNYQNP
;
A
#
# COMPACT_ATOMS: atom_id res chain seq x y z
N MET A 1 -1.97 -35.92 -12.77
CA MET A 1 -0.48 -36.14 -12.75
C MET A 1 0.28 -35.17 -13.67
N LYS A 2 -0.09 -34.97 -14.95
CA LYS A 2 0.64 -34.03 -15.87
C LYS A 2 0.68 -32.56 -15.39
N LYS A 3 -0.41 -32.02 -14.83
CA LYS A 3 -0.45 -30.64 -14.28
C LYS A 3 0.45 -30.44 -13.04
N LEU A 4 0.57 -31.46 -12.20
CA LEU A 4 1.42 -31.41 -11.00
C LEU A 4 2.93 -31.45 -11.37
N LYS A 5 3.30 -32.25 -12.40
CA LYS A 5 4.67 -32.28 -12.94
C LYS A 5 5.06 -30.93 -13.58
N ARG A 6 4.14 -30.27 -14.30
CA ARG A 6 4.40 -28.95 -14.90
C ARG A 6 4.60 -27.89 -13.83
N LEU A 7 3.74 -27.87 -12.80
CA LEU A 7 3.87 -26.95 -11.66
C LEU A 7 5.20 -27.13 -10.90
N LEU A 8 5.65 -28.38 -10.71
CA LEU A 8 6.94 -28.71 -10.09
C LEU A 8 8.12 -28.22 -10.93
N ILE A 9 8.03 -28.33 -12.26
CA ILE A 9 9.06 -27.85 -13.19
C ILE A 9 9.11 -26.30 -13.16
N ASP A 10 7.96 -25.62 -13.19
CA ASP A 10 7.89 -24.15 -13.14
C ASP A 10 8.43 -23.60 -11.82
N VAL A 11 8.18 -24.28 -10.70
CA VAL A 11 8.76 -23.94 -9.38
C VAL A 11 10.27 -24.19 -9.36
N LEU A 12 10.74 -25.28 -9.97
CA LEU A 12 12.17 -25.58 -10.06
C LEU A 12 12.92 -24.56 -10.93
N ILE A 13 12.33 -24.12 -12.03
CA ILE A 13 12.89 -23.06 -12.90
C ILE A 13 12.93 -21.73 -12.16
N MET A 14 11.88 -21.36 -11.41
CA MET A 14 11.89 -20.17 -10.57
C MET A 14 12.97 -20.24 -9.50
N CYS A 15 13.13 -21.37 -8.81
CA CYS A 15 14.20 -21.55 -7.83
C CYS A 15 15.60 -21.42 -8.44
N LEU A 16 15.80 -21.91 -9.68
CA LEU A 16 17.07 -21.80 -10.39
C LEU A 16 17.36 -20.37 -10.84
N LEU A 17 16.36 -19.62 -11.26
CA LEU A 17 16.49 -18.21 -11.62
C LEU A 17 16.80 -17.34 -10.40
N PHE A 18 16.12 -17.57 -9.28
CA PHE A 18 16.42 -16.88 -8.01
C PHE A 18 17.79 -17.23 -7.44
N SER A 19 18.21 -18.50 -7.48
CA SER A 19 19.53 -18.92 -7.01
C SER A 19 20.65 -18.35 -7.89
N GLY A 20 20.43 -18.28 -9.21
CA GLY A 20 21.37 -17.66 -10.16
C GLY A 20 21.58 -16.17 -9.89
N GLY A 21 20.50 -15.42 -9.66
CA GLY A 21 20.55 -14.01 -9.29
C GLY A 21 21.24 -13.78 -7.92
N TYR A 22 20.93 -14.61 -6.94
CA TYR A 22 21.57 -14.56 -5.63
C TYR A 22 23.09 -14.82 -5.68
N VAL A 23 23.52 -15.87 -6.40
CA VAL A 23 24.93 -16.19 -6.59
C VAL A 23 25.67 -15.06 -7.31
N TYR A 24 25.05 -14.46 -8.32
CA TYR A 24 25.62 -13.29 -9.03
C TYR A 24 25.79 -12.08 -8.12
N SER A 25 24.75 -11.74 -7.37
CA SER A 25 24.78 -10.62 -6.43
C SER A 25 25.77 -10.84 -5.29
N TYR A 26 25.79 -12.04 -4.70
CA TYR A 26 26.73 -12.40 -3.64
C TYR A 26 28.18 -12.30 -4.12
N LYS A 27 28.47 -12.80 -5.34
CA LYS A 27 29.80 -12.72 -5.96
C LYS A 27 30.21 -11.27 -6.25
N LYS A 28 29.27 -10.42 -6.66
CA LYS A 28 29.52 -8.99 -6.91
C LYS A 28 29.90 -8.23 -5.62
N ILE A 29 29.26 -8.56 -4.50
CA ILE A 29 29.50 -7.90 -3.20
C ILE A 29 30.73 -8.44 -2.49
N ASN A 30 30.93 -9.78 -2.49
CA ASN A 30 31.92 -10.45 -1.66
C ASN A 30 33.17 -10.94 -2.42
N HIS A 31 33.23 -10.74 -3.73
CA HIS A 31 34.29 -11.23 -4.65
C HIS A 31 34.53 -12.75 -4.66
N LYS A 32 33.71 -13.52 -3.94
CA LYS A 32 33.74 -14.99 -3.88
C LYS A 32 32.31 -15.52 -3.97
N GLY A 33 32.14 -16.70 -4.57
CA GLY A 33 30.83 -17.35 -4.59
C GLY A 33 30.37 -17.78 -3.18
N PRO A 34 29.06 -17.87 -2.92
CA PRO A 34 28.55 -18.32 -1.64
C PRO A 34 28.91 -19.79 -1.38
N SER A 35 29.15 -20.13 -0.13
CA SER A 35 29.38 -21.54 0.25
C SER A 35 28.12 -22.39 0.10
N LEU A 36 28.27 -23.71 -0.06
CA LEU A 36 27.12 -24.64 -0.14
C LEU A 36 26.17 -24.51 1.07
N SER A 37 26.69 -24.23 2.26
CA SER A 37 25.91 -24.04 3.49
C SER A 37 25.06 -22.78 3.43
N VAL A 38 25.55 -21.68 2.84
CA VAL A 38 24.82 -20.42 2.64
C VAL A 38 23.70 -20.62 1.62
N ILE A 39 23.98 -21.29 0.49
CA ILE A 39 22.97 -21.62 -0.53
C ILE A 39 21.87 -22.51 0.06
N GLN A 40 22.26 -23.55 0.86
CA GLN A 40 21.28 -24.41 1.49
C GLN A 40 20.42 -23.74 2.56
N LYS A 41 20.96 -22.73 3.25
CA LYS A 41 20.20 -21.92 4.20
C LYS A 41 19.16 -21.07 3.46
N GLU A 42 19.56 -20.36 2.43
CA GLU A 42 18.66 -19.52 1.60
C GLU A 42 17.57 -20.36 0.92
N LEU A 43 17.88 -21.53 0.39
CA LEU A 43 16.91 -22.46 -0.16
C LEU A 43 15.89 -22.94 0.90
N ARG A 44 16.33 -23.19 2.14
CA ARG A 44 15.43 -23.53 3.26
C ARG A 44 14.52 -22.37 3.64
N ASP A 45 15.06 -21.16 3.72
CA ASP A 45 14.30 -19.97 4.11
C ASP A 45 13.31 -19.60 3.00
N THR A 46 13.70 -19.67 1.73
CA THR A 46 12.81 -19.48 0.57
C THR A 46 11.71 -20.54 0.52
N THR A 47 12.02 -21.83 0.77
CA THR A 47 11.00 -22.89 0.82
C THR A 47 10.07 -22.75 2.03
N LYS A 48 10.54 -22.22 3.15
CA LYS A 48 9.72 -21.92 4.33
C LYS A 48 8.78 -20.74 4.06
N THR A 49 9.27 -19.70 3.38
CA THR A 49 8.49 -18.54 2.93
C THR A 49 7.43 -18.94 1.91
N LEU A 50 7.80 -19.76 0.90
CA LEU A 50 6.85 -20.29 -0.08
C LEU A 50 5.82 -21.21 0.56
N LYS A 51 6.19 -22.10 1.49
CA LYS A 51 5.23 -22.92 2.26
C LYS A 51 4.29 -22.05 3.10
N GLY A 52 4.75 -20.94 3.66
CA GLY A 52 3.94 -19.95 4.35
C GLY A 52 2.95 -19.27 3.41
N ALA A 53 3.39 -18.84 2.23
CA ALA A 53 2.54 -18.22 1.20
C ALA A 53 1.50 -19.19 0.62
N PHE A 54 1.85 -20.48 0.43
CA PHE A 54 0.90 -21.52 0.00
C PHE A 54 -0.01 -22.01 1.12
N SER A 55 0.38 -21.92 2.38
CA SER A 55 -0.43 -22.30 3.55
C SER A 55 -1.60 -21.33 3.77
N SER A 56 -1.53 -20.09 3.27
CA SER A 56 -2.59 -19.08 3.42
C SER A 56 -3.83 -19.33 2.56
N ARG A 57 -3.84 -20.34 1.66
CA ARG A 57 -4.97 -20.71 0.79
C ARG A 57 -5.71 -21.98 1.22
N LYS A 58 -5.87 -22.22 2.52
CA LYS A 58 -6.74 -23.31 2.97
C LYS A 58 -8.21 -22.88 2.93
N HIS A 59 -8.94 -23.30 1.89
CA HIS A 59 -10.40 -23.37 1.94
C HIS A 59 -10.79 -24.59 2.78
N VAL A 60 -11.15 -24.36 4.05
CA VAL A 60 -11.64 -25.43 4.93
C VAL A 60 -13.16 -25.48 4.80
N TYR A 61 -13.67 -26.53 4.18
CA TYR A 61 -15.12 -26.80 4.16
C TYR A 61 -15.47 -27.59 5.41
N LYS A 62 -16.13 -26.96 6.37
CA LYS A 62 -16.69 -27.61 7.54
C LYS A 62 -18.22 -27.58 7.45
N LYS A 63 -18.86 -28.73 7.57
CA LYS A 63 -20.32 -28.84 7.62
C LYS A 63 -20.74 -28.59 9.06
N GLU A 64 -21.21 -27.40 9.39
CA GLU A 64 -21.86 -27.11 10.67
C GLU A 64 -23.37 -27.00 10.46
N THR A 65 -24.10 -27.73 11.29
CA THR A 65 -25.56 -27.68 11.37
C THR A 65 -25.96 -26.72 12.47
N THR A 66 -26.45 -25.53 12.14
CA THR A 66 -27.09 -24.63 13.12
C THR A 66 -28.34 -24.00 12.51
N SER A 67 -29.39 -24.00 13.32
CA SER A 67 -30.69 -23.39 13.02
C SER A 67 -30.74 -21.96 13.51
N LYS A 68 -31.35 -21.09 12.75
CA LYS A 68 -31.74 -19.68 12.86
C LYS A 68 -30.95 -18.78 11.94
N THR A 69 -31.69 -17.99 11.16
CA THR A 69 -31.18 -16.84 10.40
C THR A 69 -30.65 -15.83 11.41
N ASP A 70 -29.36 -15.85 11.60
CA ASP A 70 -28.66 -15.05 12.60
C ASP A 70 -28.53 -13.62 12.05
N SER A 71 -28.96 -12.62 12.82
CA SER A 71 -28.86 -11.18 12.51
C SER A 71 -27.43 -10.71 12.15
N LYS A 72 -26.42 -11.55 12.38
CA LYS A 72 -25.01 -11.30 12.05
C LYS A 72 -24.69 -11.35 10.55
N TYR A 73 -25.52 -12.04 9.73
CA TYR A 73 -25.29 -12.13 8.28
C TYR A 73 -25.85 -10.90 7.58
N LYS A 74 -25.02 -10.21 6.82
CA LYS A 74 -25.35 -8.98 6.10
C LYS A 74 -25.03 -9.10 4.61
N SER A 75 -25.39 -8.08 3.84
CA SER A 75 -25.03 -7.98 2.43
C SER A 75 -23.54 -7.74 2.24
N GLN A 76 -23.03 -8.04 1.04
CA GLN A 76 -21.63 -7.77 0.69
C GLN A 76 -21.28 -6.29 0.82
N ALA A 77 -22.20 -5.38 0.44
CA ALA A 77 -21.99 -3.94 0.55
C ALA A 77 -21.85 -3.45 2.00
N GLU A 78 -22.67 -4.01 2.91
CA GLU A 78 -22.55 -3.69 4.34
C GLU A 78 -21.25 -4.22 4.93
N MET A 79 -20.82 -5.42 4.51
CA MET A 79 -19.56 -6.00 4.94
C MET A 79 -18.36 -5.21 4.46
N LEU A 80 -18.41 -4.64 3.25
CA LEU A 80 -17.38 -3.75 2.74
C LEU A 80 -17.20 -2.50 3.62
N LYS A 81 -18.31 -1.87 4.03
CA LYS A 81 -18.28 -0.72 4.95
C LYS A 81 -17.71 -1.10 6.32
N THR A 82 -18.15 -2.26 6.85
CA THR A 82 -17.64 -2.79 8.13
C THR A 82 -16.13 -3.05 8.04
N LEU A 83 -15.67 -3.74 6.99
CA LEU A 83 -14.25 -4.04 6.81
C LEU A 83 -13.40 -2.76 6.76
N ARG A 84 -13.81 -1.77 5.96
CA ARG A 84 -13.10 -0.49 5.87
C ARG A 84 -13.05 0.21 7.22
N HIS A 85 -14.17 0.30 7.91
CA HIS A 85 -14.23 0.88 9.26
C HIS A 85 -13.26 0.19 10.23
N ASP A 86 -13.30 -1.14 10.30
CA ASP A 86 -12.48 -1.92 11.22
C ASP A 86 -10.98 -1.82 10.89
N LEU A 87 -10.62 -1.75 9.59
CA LEU A 87 -9.25 -1.49 9.16
C LEU A 87 -8.78 -0.09 9.58
N VAL A 88 -9.62 0.94 9.46
CA VAL A 88 -9.32 2.31 9.94
C VAL A 88 -9.15 2.32 11.45
N GLN A 89 -9.96 1.54 12.20
CA GLN A 89 -9.83 1.37 13.65
C GLN A 89 -8.65 0.48 14.08
N ARG A 90 -7.84 0.01 13.12
CA ARG A 90 -6.67 -0.85 13.39
C ARG A 90 -7.03 -2.16 14.11
N GLU A 91 -8.24 -2.70 13.84
CA GLU A 91 -8.66 -3.99 14.36
C GLU A 91 -7.77 -5.11 13.79
N LYS A 92 -7.08 -5.85 14.67
CA LYS A 92 -6.16 -6.92 14.28
C LYS A 92 -6.86 -8.21 13.84
N LYS A 93 -8.12 -8.39 14.27
CA LYS A 93 -8.93 -9.57 13.94
C LYS A 93 -10.31 -9.11 13.53
N ILE A 94 -10.66 -9.28 12.27
CA ILE A 94 -11.96 -8.88 11.73
C ILE A 94 -12.68 -10.13 11.23
N VAL A 95 -13.95 -10.27 11.59
CA VAL A 95 -14.77 -11.40 11.19
C VAL A 95 -16.06 -10.90 10.54
N LEU A 96 -16.23 -11.22 9.27
CA LEU A 96 -17.41 -10.84 8.50
C LEU A 96 -18.29 -12.08 8.24
N TYR A 97 -19.61 -11.88 8.27
CA TYR A 97 -20.61 -12.91 7.99
C TYR A 97 -21.50 -12.44 6.83
N ILE A 98 -21.45 -13.17 5.72
CA ILE A 98 -22.18 -12.82 4.49
C ILE A 98 -23.13 -13.95 4.13
N GLN A 99 -24.39 -13.60 3.86
CA GLN A 99 -25.38 -14.51 3.30
C GLN A 99 -25.64 -14.16 1.83
N SER A 100 -25.75 -15.17 0.99
CA SER A 100 -26.05 -14.99 -0.44
C SER A 100 -26.95 -16.13 -0.97
N LYS A 101 -27.87 -15.78 -1.87
CA LYS A 101 -28.66 -16.78 -2.64
C LYS A 101 -27.84 -17.44 -3.74
N LYS A 102 -26.74 -16.82 -4.17
CA LYS A 102 -25.84 -17.34 -5.21
C LYS A 102 -24.47 -17.59 -4.61
N LYS A 103 -23.77 -18.59 -5.13
CA LYS A 103 -22.38 -18.83 -4.77
C LYS A 103 -21.52 -17.60 -5.18
N LEU A 104 -20.82 -17.03 -4.23
CA LEU A 104 -19.89 -15.91 -4.47
C LEU A 104 -18.54 -16.44 -4.96
N SER A 105 -17.72 -15.53 -5.51
CA SER A 105 -16.37 -15.84 -5.99
C SER A 105 -15.51 -16.51 -4.94
N GLY A 106 -14.59 -17.38 -5.33
CA GLY A 106 -13.52 -17.90 -4.48
C GLY A 106 -12.55 -16.81 -4.01
N THR A 107 -12.56 -15.64 -4.66
CA THR A 107 -11.75 -14.47 -4.33
C THR A 107 -12.46 -13.48 -3.38
N LEU A 108 -13.64 -13.83 -2.85
CA LEU A 108 -14.49 -12.95 -2.03
C LEU A 108 -13.72 -12.16 -0.98
N ALA A 109 -12.86 -12.82 -0.20
CA ALA A 109 -12.10 -12.15 0.86
C ALA A 109 -11.12 -11.12 0.28
N SER A 110 -10.39 -11.49 -0.77
CA SER A 110 -9.45 -10.61 -1.46
C SER A 110 -10.18 -9.45 -2.14
N ASP A 111 -11.32 -9.71 -2.80
CA ASP A 111 -12.09 -8.69 -3.49
C ASP A 111 -12.64 -7.64 -2.50
N LEU A 112 -13.18 -8.08 -1.36
CA LEU A 112 -13.61 -7.18 -0.29
C LEU A 112 -12.47 -6.35 0.29
N TYR A 113 -11.30 -6.98 0.49
CA TYR A 113 -10.12 -6.29 0.99
C TYR A 113 -9.65 -5.20 0.03
N HIS A 114 -9.45 -5.52 -1.25
CA HIS A 114 -9.04 -4.52 -2.24
C HIS A 114 -10.07 -3.40 -2.41
N GLN A 115 -11.37 -3.72 -2.40
CA GLN A 115 -12.43 -2.71 -2.45
C GLN A 115 -12.47 -1.84 -1.19
N SER A 116 -12.10 -2.39 -0.01
CA SER A 116 -12.03 -1.60 1.23
C SER A 116 -10.90 -0.57 1.23
N LEU A 117 -9.88 -0.79 0.40
CA LEU A 117 -8.74 0.11 0.21
C LEU A 117 -8.89 1.05 -1.00
N ALA A 118 -10.04 1.01 -1.69
CA ALA A 118 -10.29 1.91 -2.80
C ALA A 118 -10.30 3.38 -2.34
N TYR A 119 -9.84 4.27 -3.22
CA TYR A 119 -9.86 5.72 -2.97
C TYR A 119 -11.29 6.22 -2.72
N THR A 120 -11.50 6.95 -1.63
CA THR A 120 -12.81 7.44 -1.19
C THR A 120 -12.87 8.97 -1.05
N GLY A 121 -11.74 9.66 -1.18
CA GLY A 121 -11.63 11.08 -0.85
C GLY A 121 -11.51 11.36 0.66
N VAL A 122 -11.55 10.34 1.52
CA VAL A 122 -11.40 10.47 2.98
C VAL A 122 -9.93 10.30 3.35
N ALA A 123 -9.40 11.25 4.09
CA ALA A 123 -7.96 11.40 4.32
C ALA A 123 -7.27 10.24 5.06
N ASN A 124 -7.97 9.40 5.81
CA ASN A 124 -7.42 8.22 6.51
C ASN A 124 -7.86 6.88 5.88
N GLU A 125 -8.38 6.91 4.67
CA GLU A 125 -8.79 5.75 3.87
C GLU A 125 -7.92 5.64 2.60
N GLY A 126 -8.29 4.78 1.68
CA GLY A 126 -7.62 4.64 0.38
C GLY A 126 -6.13 4.32 0.49
N ASP A 127 -5.32 5.07 -0.23
CA ASP A 127 -3.86 4.89 -0.27
C ASP A 127 -3.25 4.99 1.13
N TYR A 128 -3.66 5.98 1.93
CA TYR A 128 -3.16 6.15 3.28
C TYR A 128 -3.35 4.90 4.14
N LEU A 129 -4.55 4.31 4.12
CA LEU A 129 -4.83 3.07 4.85
C LEU A 129 -4.02 1.89 4.28
N HIS A 130 -3.94 1.78 2.96
CA HIS A 130 -3.24 0.72 2.27
C HIS A 130 -1.79 0.59 2.74
N PHE A 131 -1.04 1.68 2.70
CA PHE A 131 0.40 1.69 3.06
C PHE A 131 0.67 1.52 4.56
N HIS A 132 -0.34 1.69 5.42
CA HIS A 132 -0.22 1.38 6.84
C HIS A 132 -0.50 -0.09 7.20
N ILE A 133 -0.94 -0.91 6.25
CA ILE A 133 -1.14 -2.36 6.46
C ILE A 133 0.13 -3.09 6.03
N LYS A 134 0.84 -3.69 7.00
CA LYS A 134 2.06 -4.50 6.76
C LYS A 134 1.75 -5.86 6.16
N LYS A 135 0.71 -6.50 6.69
CA LYS A 135 0.37 -7.87 6.36
C LYS A 135 -1.11 -8.12 6.62
N VAL A 136 -1.73 -8.87 5.74
CA VAL A 136 -3.08 -9.39 5.93
C VAL A 136 -3.12 -10.87 5.59
N ASN A 137 -3.72 -11.67 6.49
CA ASN A 137 -4.06 -13.06 6.24
C ASN A 137 -5.58 -13.18 6.17
N MET A 138 -6.09 -13.93 5.19
CA MET A 138 -7.51 -14.07 4.92
C MET A 138 -7.89 -15.55 4.87
N VAL A 139 -8.97 -15.91 5.59
CA VAL A 139 -9.54 -17.27 5.57
C VAL A 139 -11.04 -17.17 5.38
N THR A 140 -11.57 -17.87 4.38
CA THR A 140 -13.00 -17.94 4.09
C THR A 140 -13.53 -19.33 4.39
N TYR A 141 -14.59 -19.40 5.18
CA TYR A 141 -15.39 -20.61 5.44
C TYR A 141 -16.73 -20.47 4.71
N LEU A 142 -17.17 -21.55 4.06
CA LEU A 142 -18.44 -21.62 3.35
C LEU A 142 -19.29 -22.73 3.98
N THR A 143 -20.52 -22.40 4.35
CA THR A 143 -21.57 -23.34 4.71
C THR A 143 -22.74 -23.19 3.74
N ILE A 144 -23.31 -24.29 3.27
CA ILE A 144 -24.49 -24.31 2.40
C ILE A 144 -25.62 -24.94 3.19
N LYS A 145 -26.73 -24.22 3.32
CA LYS A 145 -27.93 -24.67 4.02
C LYS A 145 -29.17 -24.10 3.34
N ASP A 146 -30.18 -24.90 3.13
CA ASP A 146 -31.49 -24.52 2.55
C ASP A 146 -31.33 -23.72 1.23
N SER A 147 -30.45 -24.20 0.35
CA SER A 147 -30.10 -23.54 -0.92
C SER A 147 -29.54 -22.12 -0.77
N GLN A 148 -29.03 -21.77 0.41
CA GLN A 148 -28.36 -20.51 0.71
C GLN A 148 -26.88 -20.74 1.00
N TYR A 149 -26.07 -19.75 0.70
CA TYR A 149 -24.61 -19.74 0.94
C TYR A 149 -24.29 -18.80 2.10
N TYR A 150 -23.61 -19.32 3.12
CA TYR A 150 -23.20 -18.60 4.32
C TYR A 150 -21.68 -18.55 4.37
N TYR A 151 -21.12 -17.35 4.31
CA TYR A 151 -19.68 -17.12 4.36
C TYR A 151 -19.28 -16.53 5.70
N LYS A 152 -18.23 -17.07 6.29
CA LYS A 152 -17.50 -16.45 7.39
C LYS A 152 -16.11 -16.11 6.88
N VAL A 153 -15.79 -14.83 6.78
CA VAL A 153 -14.49 -14.33 6.31
C VAL A 153 -13.73 -13.77 7.51
N ASN A 154 -12.57 -14.34 7.77
CA ASN A 154 -11.67 -13.90 8.84
C ASN A 154 -10.48 -13.18 8.22
N TYR A 155 -10.18 -11.99 8.72
CA TYR A 155 -8.95 -11.26 8.45
C TYR A 155 -8.11 -11.20 9.71
N THR A 156 -6.78 -11.39 9.57
CA THR A 156 -5.79 -11.08 10.61
C THR A 156 -4.83 -10.07 10.00
N VAL A 157 -4.74 -8.91 10.62
CA VAL A 157 -4.08 -7.73 10.05
C VAL A 157 -2.98 -7.23 10.99
N ASP A 158 -1.80 -7.00 10.43
CA ASP A 158 -0.69 -6.34 11.10
C ASP A 158 -0.53 -4.94 10.51
N TYR A 159 -0.38 -3.93 11.35
CA TYR A 159 -0.28 -2.53 10.96
C TYR A 159 1.08 -1.95 11.35
N ARG A 160 1.55 -0.93 10.61
CA ARG A 160 2.74 -0.13 10.95
C ARG A 160 2.51 0.78 12.16
N THR A 161 1.27 1.21 12.35
CA THR A 161 0.87 2.15 13.40
C THR A 161 -0.31 1.61 14.20
N SER A 162 -0.37 1.95 15.47
CA SER A 162 -1.52 1.69 16.34
C SER A 162 -2.60 2.76 16.17
N LEU A 163 -3.84 2.47 16.59
CA LEU A 163 -4.93 3.45 16.61
C LEU A 163 -4.58 4.71 17.42
N LYS A 164 -3.85 4.57 18.52
CA LYS A 164 -3.40 5.71 19.32
C LYS A 164 -2.49 6.64 18.52
N GLN A 165 -1.55 6.09 17.75
CA GLN A 165 -0.65 6.85 16.88
C GLN A 165 -1.44 7.54 15.75
N GLU A 166 -2.40 6.84 15.13
CA GLU A 166 -3.26 7.43 14.10
C GLU A 166 -4.15 8.55 14.63
N ASN A 167 -4.63 8.46 15.85
CA ASN A 167 -5.39 9.52 16.49
C ASN A 167 -4.51 10.77 16.75
N GLU A 168 -3.25 10.58 17.12
CA GLU A 168 -2.29 11.68 17.27
C GLU A 168 -1.98 12.33 15.92
N VAL A 169 -1.71 11.54 14.86
CA VAL A 169 -1.55 12.06 13.51
C VAL A 169 -2.77 12.86 13.08
N THR A 170 -3.98 12.32 13.28
CA THR A 170 -5.23 12.98 12.91
C THR A 170 -5.39 14.33 13.59
N LYS A 171 -5.09 14.42 14.90
CA LYS A 171 -5.15 15.66 15.67
C LYS A 171 -4.20 16.72 15.13
N GLN A 172 -2.93 16.34 14.91
CA GLN A 172 -1.91 17.28 14.43
C GLN A 172 -2.15 17.70 12.99
N VAL A 173 -2.49 16.76 12.08
CA VAL A 173 -2.79 17.05 10.67
C VAL A 173 -3.95 18.05 10.54
N LYS A 174 -5.04 17.87 11.30
CA LYS A 174 -6.15 18.83 11.34
C LYS A 174 -5.71 20.24 11.75
N ALA A 175 -4.87 20.33 12.78
CA ALA A 175 -4.35 21.61 13.25
C ALA A 175 -3.43 22.29 12.21
N ILE A 176 -2.64 21.49 11.45
CA ILE A 176 -1.76 22.02 10.39
C ILE A 176 -2.60 22.45 9.19
N ALA A 177 -3.48 21.58 8.70
CA ALA A 177 -4.33 21.85 7.54
C ALA A 177 -5.26 23.04 7.75
N SER A 178 -5.71 23.30 8.98
CA SER A 178 -6.53 24.49 9.29
C SER A 178 -5.81 25.80 9.00
N LYS A 179 -4.47 25.86 9.05
CA LYS A 179 -3.69 27.09 8.79
C LYS A 179 -3.66 27.47 7.32
N VAL A 180 -3.97 26.54 6.42
CA VAL A 180 -4.00 26.77 4.97
C VAL A 180 -5.41 26.89 4.40
N GLN A 181 -6.44 26.87 5.25
CA GLN A 181 -7.81 27.06 4.81
C GLN A 181 -8.01 28.46 4.19
N GLY A 182 -8.84 28.54 3.14
CA GLY A 182 -9.07 29.78 2.39
C GLY A 182 -8.01 30.12 1.34
N LYS A 183 -6.87 29.43 1.31
CA LYS A 183 -5.84 29.57 0.27
C LYS A 183 -6.23 28.83 -1.01
N THR A 184 -5.66 29.22 -2.12
CA THR A 184 -5.77 28.51 -3.40
C THR A 184 -5.14 27.11 -3.29
N THR A 185 -5.50 26.19 -4.19
CA THR A 185 -4.94 24.85 -4.22
C THR A 185 -3.42 24.85 -4.26
N VAL A 186 -2.82 25.71 -5.10
CA VAL A 186 -1.36 25.76 -5.27
C VAL A 186 -0.66 26.34 -4.03
N GLU A 187 -1.24 27.37 -3.41
CA GLU A 187 -0.71 27.89 -2.13
C GLU A 187 -0.77 26.86 -1.02
N LYS A 188 -1.87 26.07 -0.92
CA LYS A 188 -1.97 24.97 0.02
C LYS A 188 -0.86 23.93 -0.20
N ILE A 189 -0.65 23.52 -1.47
CA ILE A 189 0.38 22.55 -1.82
C ILE A 189 1.77 23.08 -1.42
N ARG A 190 2.05 24.36 -1.70
CA ARG A 190 3.32 24.98 -1.37
C ARG A 190 3.57 25.01 0.13
N ASP A 191 2.63 25.57 0.89
CA ASP A 191 2.78 25.68 2.35
C ASP A 191 2.93 24.33 3.04
N LEU A 192 2.21 23.30 2.57
CA LEU A 192 2.28 21.97 3.12
C LEU A 192 3.55 21.24 2.69
N ASN A 193 4.06 21.46 1.46
CA ASN A 193 5.37 20.99 1.03
C ASN A 193 6.46 21.58 1.94
N ASP A 194 6.46 22.90 2.09
CA ASP A 194 7.45 23.62 2.90
C ASP A 194 7.37 23.20 4.38
N TYR A 195 6.16 22.92 4.88
CA TYR A 195 5.99 22.37 6.22
C TYR A 195 6.67 21.00 6.34
N VAL A 196 6.43 20.08 5.41
CA VAL A 196 6.99 18.72 5.47
C VAL A 196 8.50 18.75 5.35
N THR A 197 9.05 19.47 4.37
CA THR A 197 10.50 19.56 4.16
C THR A 197 11.24 20.25 5.32
N ALA A 198 10.60 21.20 6.00
CA ALA A 198 11.18 21.85 7.18
C ALA A 198 11.03 21.03 8.49
N HIS A 199 10.10 20.05 8.51
CA HIS A 199 9.72 19.35 9.73
C HIS A 199 10.33 17.95 9.85
N VAL A 200 10.53 17.27 8.74
CA VAL A 200 10.97 15.87 8.66
C VAL A 200 12.44 15.83 8.26
N THR A 201 13.19 14.92 8.88
CA THR A 201 14.56 14.60 8.47
C THR A 201 14.56 13.24 7.77
N TYR A 202 15.25 13.13 6.64
CA TYR A 202 15.36 11.85 5.95
C TYR A 202 16.24 10.89 6.73
N GLY A 203 15.67 9.77 7.14
CA GLY A 203 16.37 8.75 7.91
C GLY A 203 15.56 7.46 8.03
N HIS A 204 16.24 6.40 8.42
CA HIS A 204 15.67 5.08 8.63
C HIS A 204 15.92 4.65 10.07
N THR A 205 14.86 4.55 10.87
CA THR A 205 14.90 3.90 12.18
C THR A 205 14.75 2.38 12.00
N ASP A 206 15.23 1.61 12.98
CA ASP A 206 15.13 0.13 12.95
C ASP A 206 13.68 -0.37 13.08
N ASP A 207 12.73 0.50 13.29
CA ASP A 207 11.31 0.19 13.36
C ASP A 207 10.54 0.57 12.09
N ASP A 208 9.35 0.01 11.94
CA ASP A 208 8.47 0.29 10.80
C ASP A 208 7.91 1.73 10.77
N GLN A 209 8.19 2.56 11.76
CA GLN A 209 7.57 3.88 11.89
C GLN A 209 8.11 4.87 10.88
N SER A 210 9.39 4.74 10.46
CA SER A 210 9.97 5.56 9.38
C SER A 210 9.23 5.44 8.04
N TYR A 211 8.43 4.40 7.86
CA TYR A 211 7.53 4.20 6.70
C TYR A 211 6.12 4.73 6.93
N SER A 212 5.88 5.56 7.92
CA SER A 212 4.54 6.02 8.29
C SER A 212 4.45 7.53 8.45
N ALA A 213 3.24 8.07 8.31
CA ALA A 213 2.99 9.47 8.60
C ALA A 213 3.25 9.82 10.09
N TYR A 214 3.13 8.84 11.00
CA TYR A 214 3.47 9.04 12.41
C TYR A 214 4.98 9.26 12.60
N GLY A 215 5.81 8.45 11.96
CA GLY A 215 7.27 8.64 11.96
C GLY A 215 7.64 10.03 11.44
N ALA A 216 7.13 10.41 10.29
CA ALA A 216 7.39 11.71 9.69
C ALA A 216 6.88 12.89 10.57
N LEU A 217 5.66 12.80 11.11
CA LEU A 217 5.03 13.92 11.81
C LEU A 217 5.49 14.04 13.27
N VAL A 218 5.55 12.92 13.98
CA VAL A 218 5.75 12.91 15.44
C VAL A 218 7.20 12.64 15.80
N ASN A 219 7.82 11.64 15.16
CA ASN A 219 9.24 11.34 15.38
C ASN A 219 10.17 12.27 14.57
N LYS A 220 9.63 12.96 13.56
CA LYS A 220 10.34 13.88 12.65
C LYS A 220 11.45 13.20 11.84
N GLU A 221 11.37 11.89 11.66
CA GLU A 221 12.31 11.10 10.87
C GLU A 221 11.57 10.06 10.06
N ALA A 222 11.81 10.03 8.75
CA ALA A 222 11.14 9.10 7.85
C ALA A 222 11.95 8.86 6.57
N VAL A 223 11.63 7.77 5.88
CA VAL A 223 12.03 7.51 4.49
C VAL A 223 10.97 8.05 3.52
N CYS A 224 11.18 7.92 2.22
CA CYS A 224 10.30 8.45 1.17
C CYS A 224 8.81 8.10 1.38
N GLU A 225 8.50 6.86 1.79
CA GLU A 225 7.12 6.44 2.05
C GLU A 225 6.48 7.24 3.19
N GLY A 226 7.21 7.49 4.29
CA GLY A 226 6.71 8.29 5.41
C GLY A 226 6.48 9.76 5.06
N TYR A 227 7.39 10.39 4.30
CA TYR A 227 7.22 11.73 3.72
C TYR A 227 5.96 11.81 2.86
N THR A 228 5.85 10.89 1.90
CA THR A 228 4.73 10.80 0.96
C THR A 228 3.39 10.62 1.68
N LEU A 229 3.34 9.78 2.71
CA LEU A 229 2.12 9.51 3.48
C LEU A 229 1.73 10.70 4.38
N LEU A 230 2.69 11.38 4.99
CA LEU A 230 2.40 12.61 5.73
C LEU A 230 1.85 13.69 4.79
N PHE A 231 2.50 13.89 3.65
CA PHE A 231 2.06 14.87 2.67
C PHE A 231 0.68 14.54 2.09
N ASN A 232 0.44 13.26 1.71
CA ASN A 232 -0.89 12.79 1.33
C ASN A 232 -1.95 13.15 2.37
N ARG A 233 -1.68 12.86 3.63
CA ARG A 233 -2.62 13.08 4.74
C ARG A 233 -2.93 14.56 4.94
N LEU A 234 -1.92 15.42 4.86
CA LEU A 234 -2.05 16.88 4.99
C LEU A 234 -2.86 17.48 3.82
N LEU A 235 -2.53 17.08 2.58
CA LEU A 235 -3.22 17.53 1.38
C LEU A 235 -4.70 17.14 1.41
N MET A 236 -5.00 15.88 1.71
CA MET A 236 -6.37 15.38 1.80
C MET A 236 -7.18 16.13 2.87
N GLU A 237 -6.61 16.38 4.04
CA GLU A 237 -7.26 17.15 5.11
C GLU A 237 -7.46 18.62 4.72
N ALA A 238 -6.56 19.19 3.91
CA ALA A 238 -6.69 20.53 3.36
C ALA A 238 -7.68 20.62 2.17
N GLY A 239 -8.27 19.48 1.75
CA GLY A 239 -9.20 19.40 0.62
C GLY A 239 -8.51 19.41 -0.74
N VAL A 240 -7.24 18.96 -0.82
CA VAL A 240 -6.47 18.81 -2.05
C VAL A 240 -6.41 17.34 -2.45
N GLU A 241 -7.02 17.00 -3.58
CA GLU A 241 -7.06 15.64 -4.11
C GLU A 241 -5.67 15.21 -4.57
N ASN A 242 -5.22 14.06 -4.09
CA ASN A 242 -3.93 13.48 -4.46
C ASN A 242 -3.93 11.96 -4.29
N ARG A 243 -2.94 11.30 -4.87
CA ARG A 243 -2.70 9.86 -4.73
C ARG A 243 -1.26 9.60 -4.32
N VAL A 244 -1.03 8.51 -3.62
CA VAL A 244 0.30 7.96 -3.36
C VAL A 244 0.68 7.04 -4.51
N ILE A 245 1.86 7.21 -5.05
CA ILE A 245 2.44 6.39 -6.11
C ILE A 245 3.69 5.72 -5.59
N THR A 246 3.85 4.43 -5.90
CA THR A 246 5.10 3.71 -5.69
C THR A 246 5.75 3.34 -7.01
N GLY A 247 7.03 3.08 -6.94
CA GLY A 247 7.80 2.69 -8.10
C GLY A 247 9.28 2.63 -7.79
N THR A 248 10.08 3.00 -8.78
CA THR A 248 11.53 3.14 -8.62
C THR A 248 11.98 4.53 -9.06
N ALA A 249 12.99 5.06 -8.40
CA ALA A 249 13.67 6.26 -8.83
C ALA A 249 15.17 6.01 -9.07
N ILE A 250 15.81 6.82 -9.92
CA ILE A 250 17.25 6.74 -10.17
C ILE A 250 17.96 7.78 -9.32
N THR A 251 18.70 7.30 -8.31
CA THR A 251 19.57 8.13 -7.46
C THR A 251 21.01 7.75 -7.74
N ARG A 252 21.83 8.71 -8.14
CA ARG A 252 23.27 8.50 -8.44
C ARG A 252 23.54 7.34 -9.40
N GLY A 253 22.63 7.12 -10.37
CA GLY A 253 22.73 6.07 -11.38
C GLY A 253 22.24 4.68 -10.92
N GLU A 254 21.77 4.53 -9.69
CA GLU A 254 21.19 3.30 -9.17
C GLU A 254 19.66 3.43 -9.07
N LYS A 255 18.95 2.32 -9.32
CA LYS A 255 17.50 2.25 -9.15
C LYS A 255 17.17 1.81 -7.71
N GLU A 256 16.38 2.62 -7.04
CA GLU A 256 15.90 2.35 -5.68
C GLU A 256 14.37 2.37 -5.64
N SER A 257 13.78 1.59 -4.73
CA SER A 257 12.34 1.69 -4.46
C SER A 257 12.01 3.08 -3.93
N HIS A 258 10.95 3.68 -4.46
CA HIS A 258 10.60 5.06 -4.14
C HIS A 258 9.09 5.28 -4.07
N ALA A 259 8.68 6.35 -3.38
CA ALA A 259 7.27 6.76 -3.29
C ALA A 259 7.17 8.28 -3.42
N TRP A 260 6.11 8.74 -4.10
CA TRP A 260 5.80 10.15 -4.31
C TRP A 260 4.29 10.37 -4.40
N ASN A 261 3.85 11.59 -4.63
CA ASN A 261 2.45 11.92 -4.82
C ASN A 261 2.16 12.37 -6.26
N ILE A 262 0.96 12.09 -6.75
CA ILE A 262 0.37 12.86 -7.84
C ILE A 262 -0.73 13.74 -7.26
N ILE A 263 -0.75 15.02 -7.62
CA ILE A 263 -1.60 16.03 -6.99
C ILE A 263 -2.42 16.74 -8.05
N LYS A 264 -3.72 16.85 -7.80
CA LYS A 264 -4.66 17.49 -8.71
C LYS A 264 -4.59 19.00 -8.61
N VAL A 265 -4.34 19.66 -9.74
CA VAL A 265 -4.47 21.10 -9.91
C VAL A 265 -5.32 21.36 -11.15
N GLY A 266 -6.47 21.99 -10.98
CA GLY A 266 -7.47 22.09 -12.04
C GLY A 266 -8.02 20.72 -12.46
N ASN A 267 -7.86 20.37 -13.74
CA ASN A 267 -8.41 19.13 -14.30
C ASN A 267 -7.37 18.02 -14.52
N VAL A 268 -6.13 18.25 -14.17
CA VAL A 268 -5.02 17.30 -14.37
C VAL A 268 -4.23 17.10 -13.08
N TYR A 269 -3.42 16.06 -13.06
CA TYR A 269 -2.51 15.76 -11.96
C TYR A 269 -1.07 16.12 -12.34
N TYR A 270 -0.27 16.43 -11.35
CA TYR A 270 1.16 16.69 -11.46
C TYR A 270 1.90 15.76 -10.52
N ASP A 271 3.03 15.24 -10.95
CA ASP A 271 3.96 14.52 -10.08
C ASP A 271 4.60 15.48 -9.08
N HIS A 272 4.74 15.02 -7.84
CA HIS A 272 5.29 15.80 -6.75
C HIS A 272 6.04 14.91 -5.78
N ASP A 273 7.34 15.09 -5.69
CA ASP A 273 8.17 14.35 -4.75
C ASP A 273 8.63 15.24 -3.60
N VAL A 274 7.89 15.19 -2.51
CA VAL A 274 8.18 15.98 -1.32
C VAL A 274 9.50 15.54 -0.64
N THR A 275 9.92 14.28 -0.81
CA THR A 275 11.18 13.77 -0.28
C THR A 275 12.38 14.41 -0.98
N TRP A 276 12.34 14.46 -2.31
CA TRP A 276 13.42 15.07 -3.09
C TRP A 276 13.35 16.60 -3.10
N ASN A 277 12.21 17.19 -2.77
CA ASN A 277 12.11 18.62 -2.47
C ASN A 277 12.82 19.01 -1.16
N ASP A 278 13.01 18.05 -0.24
CA ASP A 278 13.85 18.18 0.97
C ASP A 278 15.32 17.87 0.67
N SER A 279 15.89 18.58 -0.29
CA SER A 279 17.27 18.40 -0.75
C SER A 279 17.99 19.73 -0.86
N SER A 280 19.27 19.65 -1.24
CA SER A 280 20.09 20.85 -1.52
C SER A 280 19.59 21.70 -2.72
N LEU A 281 18.67 21.15 -3.50
CA LEU A 281 17.97 21.83 -4.59
C LEU A 281 16.47 21.83 -4.30
N PRO A 282 16.01 22.69 -3.39
CA PRO A 282 14.61 22.68 -2.93
C PRO A 282 13.64 22.95 -4.07
N ASN A 283 12.48 22.28 -4.03
CA ASN A 283 11.38 22.42 -4.97
C ASN A 283 11.67 22.02 -6.43
N LEU A 284 12.78 21.29 -6.69
CA LEU A 284 13.07 20.79 -8.03
C LEU A 284 12.02 19.78 -8.53
N TYR A 285 11.35 19.08 -7.62
CA TYR A 285 10.33 18.08 -7.89
C TYR A 285 8.92 18.54 -7.51
N TYR A 286 8.69 19.85 -7.49
CA TYR A 286 7.42 20.48 -7.18
C TYR A 286 6.52 20.56 -8.42
N LEU A 287 5.35 19.90 -8.38
CA LEU A 287 4.33 19.90 -9.46
C LEU A 287 4.92 19.74 -10.87
N ARG A 288 5.63 18.63 -11.06
CA ARG A 288 6.29 18.28 -12.32
C ARG A 288 5.32 17.66 -13.31
N GLY A 289 5.55 17.92 -14.57
CA GLY A 289 4.89 17.20 -15.65
C GLY A 289 5.54 15.85 -15.93
N ASP A 290 4.74 14.88 -16.37
CA ASP A 290 5.17 13.51 -16.64
C ASP A 290 6.34 13.43 -17.61
N ASP A 291 6.38 14.29 -18.66
CA ASP A 291 7.47 14.28 -19.66
C ASP A 291 8.85 14.51 -19.08
N THR A 292 8.95 15.22 -17.96
CA THR A 292 10.22 15.47 -17.29
C THR A 292 10.43 14.55 -16.09
N PHE A 293 9.37 14.20 -15.38
CA PHE A 293 9.43 13.40 -14.17
C PHE A 293 9.83 11.93 -14.46
N LYS A 294 9.31 11.34 -15.52
CA LYS A 294 9.64 9.99 -15.98
C LYS A 294 11.08 9.77 -16.43
N ASN A 295 11.92 10.82 -16.47
CA ASN A 295 13.34 10.65 -16.78
C ASN A 295 14.10 9.92 -15.67
N ASN A 296 13.62 10.00 -14.42
CA ASN A 296 14.25 9.36 -13.27
C ASN A 296 13.27 8.73 -12.27
N HIS A 297 11.95 8.81 -12.51
CA HIS A 297 10.91 8.14 -11.73
C HIS A 297 10.09 7.20 -12.62
N PHE A 298 9.87 5.98 -12.16
CA PHE A 298 9.19 4.92 -12.90
C PHE A 298 8.12 4.29 -12.03
N ALA A 299 6.86 4.66 -12.27
CA ALA A 299 5.71 4.16 -11.51
C ALA A 299 5.52 2.64 -11.68
N ASP A 300 5.04 1.98 -10.64
CA ASP A 300 4.69 0.57 -10.68
C ASP A 300 3.53 0.32 -11.67
N LYS A 301 3.46 -0.91 -12.16
CA LYS A 301 2.54 -1.30 -13.24
C LYS A 301 1.07 -0.96 -12.96
N GLU A 302 0.64 -0.98 -11.71
CA GLU A 302 -0.74 -0.67 -11.33
C GLU A 302 -1.12 0.79 -11.63
N TYR A 303 -0.17 1.72 -11.55
CA TYR A 303 -0.37 3.15 -11.85
C TYR A 303 -0.23 3.51 -13.33
N THR A 304 0.23 2.58 -14.17
CA THR A 304 0.40 2.79 -15.61
C THR A 304 -0.70 2.10 -16.45
N THR A 305 -1.72 1.53 -15.82
CA THR A 305 -2.85 0.91 -16.51
C THR A 305 -3.70 1.97 -17.22
N ALA A 306 -4.30 1.61 -18.36
CA ALA A 306 -5.18 2.53 -19.10
C ALA A 306 -6.33 3.10 -18.23
N THR A 307 -6.85 2.30 -17.28
CA THR A 307 -7.89 2.75 -16.35
C THR A 307 -7.34 3.79 -15.38
N PHE A 308 -6.17 3.57 -14.80
CA PHE A 308 -5.54 4.52 -13.88
C PHE A 308 -5.22 5.84 -14.57
N VAL A 309 -4.53 5.79 -15.70
CA VAL A 309 -4.15 6.99 -16.50
C VAL A 309 -5.38 7.79 -16.96
N LYS A 310 -6.47 7.11 -17.34
CA LYS A 310 -7.74 7.78 -17.68
C LYS A 310 -8.38 8.45 -16.48
N THR A 311 -8.28 7.84 -15.29
CA THR A 311 -8.88 8.36 -14.04
C THR A 311 -8.07 9.51 -13.46
N TYR A 312 -6.74 9.42 -13.56
CA TYR A 312 -5.77 10.38 -13.01
C TYR A 312 -4.85 10.90 -14.12
N PRO A 313 -5.37 11.73 -15.05
CA PRO A 313 -4.58 12.20 -16.19
C PRO A 313 -3.47 13.13 -15.74
N LEU A 314 -2.21 12.74 -15.99
CA LEU A 314 -1.05 13.56 -15.69
C LEU A 314 -0.87 14.68 -16.71
N SER A 315 -0.44 15.85 -16.25
CA SER A 315 0.02 16.93 -17.13
C SER A 315 1.34 16.51 -17.80
N PRO A 316 1.49 16.70 -19.11
CA PRO A 316 2.79 16.45 -19.76
C PRO A 316 3.84 17.48 -19.35
N THR A 317 3.44 18.72 -19.01
CA THR A 317 4.35 19.82 -18.70
C THR A 317 4.29 20.22 -17.23
N ASN A 318 5.38 20.76 -16.70
CA ASN A 318 5.43 21.28 -15.34
C ASN A 318 4.39 22.37 -15.11
N TYR A 319 3.90 22.46 -13.88
CA TYR A 319 3.03 23.56 -13.49
C TYR A 319 3.76 24.89 -13.66
N GLN A 320 3.13 25.80 -14.38
CA GLN A 320 3.62 27.18 -14.53
C GLN A 320 2.81 28.03 -13.56
N ASN A 321 3.51 28.66 -12.61
CA ASN A 321 2.83 29.66 -11.77
C ASN A 321 2.51 30.86 -12.65
N PRO A 322 1.24 31.28 -12.78
CA PRO A 322 0.87 32.43 -13.59
C PRO A 322 1.46 33.73 -13.06
#